data_024c3606c57970883ba094b53d5bb318
#
_entry.id   024c3606c57970883ba094b53d5bb318
#
_cell.length_a   1.000
_cell.length_b   1.000
_cell.length_c   1.000
_cell.angle_alpha   90.00
_cell.angle_beta   90.00
_cell.angle_gamma   90.00
#
_symmetry.space_group_name_H-M   'P 1'
#
loop_
_entity.id
_entity.type
_entity.pdbx_description
1 polymer ?
#
loop_
_entity_poly.entity_id
_entity_poly.type
_entity_poly.pdbx_seq_one_letter_code
_entity_poly.pdbx_strand_id
1 'polypeptide(L)'
;MNWLVMRVDFAKIPARMKFLIPAVLIGLLAGLLGALCGVGGGLVMVPAFVALLGVEHKQAVATSMAVIIVTALAATANNSRIAGLIDWKIVLAVGLASAIAAWFGSDLMRSLSNQTLTRIFGCALVLFGIRMLWKG
;
A
#
# COMPACT_ATOMS: atom_id res chain seq x y z
N MET A 1 8.40 -20.01 36.41
CA MET A 1 8.06 -20.15 34.96
C MET A 1 8.36 -18.82 34.32
N ASN A 2 9.61 -18.66 33.80
CA ASN A 2 10.18 -17.39 33.37
C ASN A 2 9.65 -17.00 31.98
N TRP A 3 8.76 -16.03 31.96
CA TRP A 3 8.43 -15.24 30.78
C TRP A 3 9.56 -14.26 30.50
N LEU A 4 10.75 -14.75 30.20
CA LEU A 4 11.80 -13.98 29.59
C LEU A 4 11.45 -13.90 28.09
N VAL A 5 10.47 -13.04 27.81
CA VAL A 5 10.23 -12.41 26.54
C VAL A 5 11.61 -12.14 25.90
N MET A 6 11.81 -12.71 24.73
CA MET A 6 12.83 -12.25 23.79
C MET A 6 12.71 -10.73 23.63
N ARG A 7 13.35 -9.98 24.51
CA ARG A 7 13.68 -8.58 24.23
C ARG A 7 14.69 -8.66 23.09
N VAL A 8 14.19 -8.60 21.88
CA VAL A 8 15.02 -8.27 20.74
C VAL A 8 15.64 -6.94 21.08
N ASP A 9 16.92 -6.97 21.41
CA ASP A 9 17.69 -5.81 21.84
C ASP A 9 17.87 -4.91 20.62
N PHE A 10 16.88 -4.05 20.35
CA PHE A 10 16.85 -3.15 19.20
C PHE A 10 18.09 -2.24 19.13
N ALA A 11 18.83 -2.12 20.23
CA ALA A 11 20.06 -1.34 20.29
C ALA A 11 21.22 -2.01 19.52
N LYS A 12 21.23 -3.35 19.41
CA LYS A 12 22.32 -4.12 18.73
C LYS A 12 22.05 -4.36 17.24
N ILE A 13 20.88 -3.99 16.73
CA ILE A 13 20.54 -4.18 15.32
C ILE A 13 21.23 -3.09 14.50
N PRO A 14 22.05 -3.42 13.47
CA PRO A 14 22.68 -2.43 12.61
C PRO A 14 21.60 -1.56 11.95
N ALA A 15 21.88 -0.27 11.77
CA ALA A 15 20.92 0.73 11.29
C ALA A 15 20.17 0.30 10.02
N ARG A 16 20.82 -0.47 9.16
CA ARG A 16 20.24 -1.09 7.95
C ARG A 16 19.13 -2.10 8.27
N MET A 17 19.32 -2.92 9.30
CA MET A 17 18.33 -3.92 9.72
C MET A 17 17.16 -3.30 10.49
N LYS A 18 17.35 -2.18 11.18
CA LYS A 18 16.27 -1.42 11.83
C LYS A 18 15.24 -0.90 10.83
N PHE A 19 15.66 -0.66 9.59
CA PHE A 19 14.78 -0.27 8.50
C PHE A 19 14.17 -1.48 7.79
N LEU A 20 14.94 -2.54 7.56
CA LEU A 20 14.51 -3.71 6.78
C LEU A 20 13.40 -4.52 7.46
N ILE A 21 13.50 -4.74 8.77
CA ILE A 21 12.52 -5.55 9.52
C ILE A 21 11.10 -4.93 9.42
N PRO A 22 10.87 -3.64 9.78
CA PRO A 22 9.55 -3.05 9.62
C PRO A 22 9.12 -2.97 8.15
N ALA A 23 10.03 -2.70 7.22
CA ALA A 23 9.69 -2.65 5.79
C ALA A 23 9.18 -4.01 5.27
N VAL A 24 9.82 -5.11 5.64
CA VAL A 24 9.38 -6.48 5.27
C VAL A 24 8.03 -6.81 5.92
N LEU A 25 7.84 -6.50 7.20
CA LEU A 25 6.58 -6.73 7.89
C LEU A 25 5.42 -5.94 7.25
N ILE A 26 5.67 -4.67 6.93
CA ILE A 26 4.69 -3.83 6.21
C ILE A 26 4.36 -4.47 4.85
N GLY A 27 5.37 -4.91 4.10
CA GLY A 27 5.21 -5.54 2.80
C GLY A 27 4.35 -6.81 2.86
N LEU A 28 4.61 -7.68 3.84
CA LEU A 28 3.84 -8.92 4.04
C LEU A 28 2.37 -8.63 4.40
N LEU A 29 2.14 -7.76 5.37
CA LEU A 29 0.78 -7.42 5.81
C LEU A 29 0.01 -6.68 4.71
N ALA A 30 0.64 -5.68 4.09
CA ALA A 30 0.01 -4.90 3.05
C ALA A 30 -0.19 -5.71 1.76
N GLY A 31 0.72 -6.63 1.43
CA GLY A 31 0.58 -7.54 0.31
C GLY A 31 -0.59 -8.51 0.51
N LEU A 32 -0.70 -9.10 1.70
CA LEU A 32 -1.80 -10.00 2.04
C LEU A 32 -3.15 -9.27 2.01
N LEU A 33 -3.27 -8.15 2.72
CA LEU A 33 -4.50 -7.36 2.75
C LEU A 33 -4.83 -6.78 1.37
N GLY A 34 -3.81 -6.35 0.63
CA GLY A 34 -3.96 -5.82 -0.72
C GLY A 34 -4.47 -6.87 -1.71
N ALA A 35 -4.02 -8.13 -1.60
CA ALA A 35 -4.49 -9.23 -2.43
C ALA A 35 -5.94 -9.63 -2.08
N LEU A 36 -6.31 -9.62 -0.79
CA LEU A 36 -7.67 -9.93 -0.34
C LEU A 36 -8.68 -8.85 -0.74
N CYS A 37 -8.30 -7.58 -0.63
CA CYS A 37 -9.21 -6.45 -0.90
C CYS A 37 -9.14 -5.94 -2.34
N GLY A 38 -8.16 -6.38 -3.14
CA GLY A 38 -7.95 -5.88 -4.50
C GLY A 38 -7.43 -4.43 -4.58
N VAL A 39 -6.98 -3.84 -3.46
CA VAL A 39 -6.56 -2.42 -3.36
C VAL A 39 -5.04 -2.25 -3.56
N GLY A 40 -4.31 -3.34 -3.85
CA GLY A 40 -2.87 -3.31 -4.09
C GLY A 40 -2.00 -2.99 -2.87
N GLY A 41 -2.58 -2.95 -1.66
CA GLY A 41 -1.85 -2.73 -0.40
C GLY A 41 -1.45 -1.28 -0.11
N GLY A 42 -1.59 -0.34 -1.05
CA GLY A 42 -1.21 1.07 -0.86
C GLY A 42 -1.94 1.75 0.28
N LEU A 43 -3.18 1.34 0.53
CA LEU A 43 -4.01 1.83 1.63
C LEU A 43 -3.36 1.61 3.01
N VAL A 44 -2.63 0.52 3.18
CA VAL A 44 -1.94 0.16 4.42
C VAL A 44 -0.49 0.66 4.38
N MET A 45 0.18 0.57 3.22
CA MET A 45 1.60 0.93 3.08
C MET A 45 1.85 2.41 3.35
N VAL A 46 1.02 3.31 2.83
CA VAL A 46 1.25 4.76 2.96
C VAL A 46 1.27 5.19 4.42
N PRO A 47 0.22 4.92 5.25
CA PRO A 47 0.27 5.29 6.66
C PRO A 47 1.36 4.55 7.43
N ALA A 48 1.64 3.28 7.10
CA ALA A 48 2.69 2.51 7.74
C ALA A 48 4.10 3.06 7.43
N PHE A 49 4.37 3.49 6.20
CA PHE A 49 5.65 4.11 5.83
C PHE A 49 5.85 5.44 6.57
N VAL A 50 4.81 6.27 6.66
CA VAL A 50 4.90 7.53 7.39
C VAL A 50 5.09 7.29 8.90
N ALA A 51 4.31 6.38 9.51
CA ALA A 51 4.32 6.16 10.94
C ALA A 51 5.53 5.35 11.44
N LEU A 52 5.96 4.32 10.69
CA LEU A 52 6.99 3.38 11.14
C LEU A 52 8.37 3.66 10.53
N LEU A 53 8.42 4.18 9.32
CA LEU A 53 9.69 4.49 8.64
C LEU A 53 10.01 5.99 8.67
N GLY A 54 9.08 6.85 9.11
CA GLY A 54 9.31 8.28 9.24
C GLY A 54 9.51 9.00 7.90
N VAL A 55 9.08 8.40 6.78
CA VAL A 55 9.21 9.03 5.46
C VAL A 55 8.11 10.06 5.23
N GLU A 56 8.40 11.06 4.41
CA GLU A 56 7.40 12.06 4.04
C GLU A 56 6.22 11.44 3.27
N HIS A 57 5.02 12.02 3.43
CA HIS A 57 3.81 11.47 2.84
C HIS A 57 3.90 11.32 1.31
N LYS A 58 4.45 12.31 0.61
CA LYS A 58 4.67 12.23 -0.85
C LYS A 58 5.60 11.07 -1.23
N GLN A 59 6.68 10.89 -0.49
CA GLN A 59 7.62 9.80 -0.70
C GLN A 59 6.97 8.44 -0.40
N ALA A 60 6.16 8.37 0.67
CA ALA A 60 5.41 7.16 1.01
C ALA A 60 4.43 6.76 -0.10
N VAL A 61 3.69 7.73 -0.65
CA VAL A 61 2.76 7.50 -1.78
C VAL A 61 3.52 7.03 -3.02
N ALA A 62 4.58 7.73 -3.44
CA ALA A 62 5.36 7.35 -4.62
C ALA A 62 6.01 5.95 -4.46
N THR A 63 6.55 5.66 -3.28
CA THR A 63 7.17 4.36 -2.97
C THR A 63 6.13 3.25 -2.96
N SER A 64 4.96 3.48 -2.35
CA SER A 64 3.88 2.49 -2.33
C SER A 64 3.39 2.16 -3.75
N MET A 65 3.28 3.14 -4.64
CA MET A 65 2.92 2.90 -6.04
C MET A 65 3.92 1.97 -6.75
N ALA A 66 5.22 2.16 -6.52
CA ALA A 66 6.24 1.27 -7.07
C ALA A 66 6.12 -0.16 -6.51
N VAL A 67 5.85 -0.32 -5.21
CA VAL A 67 5.64 -1.64 -4.58
C VAL A 67 4.36 -2.30 -5.10
N ILE A 68 3.28 -1.52 -5.32
CA ILE A 68 2.01 -2.01 -5.86
C ILE A 68 2.19 -2.67 -7.23
N ILE A 69 3.08 -2.17 -8.09
CA ILE A 69 3.37 -2.80 -9.38
C ILE A 69 3.82 -4.25 -9.17
N VAL A 70 4.74 -4.47 -8.25
CA VAL A 70 5.28 -5.82 -7.96
C VAL A 70 4.21 -6.71 -7.36
N THR A 71 3.46 -6.22 -6.37
CA THR A 71 2.39 -7.00 -5.71
C THR A 71 1.24 -7.29 -6.64
N ALA A 72 0.84 -6.33 -7.49
CA ALA A 72 -0.21 -6.49 -8.47
C ALA A 72 0.18 -7.52 -9.55
N LEU A 73 1.41 -7.48 -10.05
CA LEU A 73 1.91 -8.48 -11.00
C LEU A 73 1.87 -9.90 -10.40
N ALA A 74 2.34 -10.07 -9.17
CA ALA A 74 2.33 -11.37 -8.49
C ALA A 74 0.89 -11.88 -8.27
N ALA A 75 -0.01 -11.03 -7.79
CA ALA A 75 -1.41 -11.39 -7.57
C ALA A 75 -2.13 -11.71 -8.89
N THR A 76 -1.93 -10.88 -9.92
CA THR A 76 -2.53 -11.10 -11.25
C THR A 76 -2.01 -12.41 -11.88
N ALA A 77 -0.72 -12.69 -11.79
CA ALA A 77 -0.13 -13.91 -12.29
C ALA A 77 -0.72 -15.17 -11.60
N ASN A 78 -0.99 -15.07 -10.29
CA ASN A 78 -1.65 -16.15 -9.57
C ASN A 78 -3.12 -16.30 -9.98
N ASN A 79 -3.86 -15.19 -10.06
CA ASN A 79 -5.28 -15.20 -10.42
C ASN A 79 -5.54 -15.59 -11.88
N SER A 80 -4.60 -15.33 -12.80
CA SER A 80 -4.71 -15.71 -14.20
C SER A 80 -4.67 -17.24 -14.44
N ARG A 81 -4.25 -18.00 -13.43
CA ARG A 81 -4.31 -19.47 -13.47
C ARG A 81 -5.74 -20.03 -13.43
N ILE A 82 -6.69 -19.21 -12.96
CA ILE A 82 -8.11 -19.57 -12.90
C ILE A 82 -8.78 -18.99 -14.14
N ALA A 83 -9.23 -19.86 -15.05
CA ALA A 83 -9.87 -19.43 -16.28
C ALA A 83 -11.15 -18.60 -15.99
N GLY A 84 -11.25 -17.45 -16.64
CA GLY A 84 -12.44 -16.58 -16.54
C GLY A 84 -12.50 -15.70 -15.29
N LEU A 85 -11.52 -15.75 -14.37
CA LEU A 85 -11.50 -14.89 -13.21
C LEU A 85 -11.16 -13.43 -13.58
N ILE A 86 -10.36 -13.23 -14.63
CA ILE A 86 -9.96 -11.91 -15.10
C ILE A 86 -10.65 -11.59 -16.43
N ASP A 87 -11.43 -10.52 -16.46
CA ASP A 87 -11.96 -9.97 -17.70
C ASP A 87 -10.95 -9.02 -18.35
N TRP A 88 -10.22 -9.53 -19.33
CA TRP A 88 -9.18 -8.79 -20.03
C TRP A 88 -9.71 -7.58 -20.81
N LYS A 89 -10.99 -7.57 -21.22
CA LYS A 89 -11.59 -6.43 -21.91
C LYS A 89 -11.76 -5.26 -20.94
N ILE A 90 -12.21 -5.55 -19.73
CA ILE A 90 -12.31 -4.56 -18.66
C ILE A 90 -10.92 -4.06 -18.27
N VAL A 91 -9.94 -4.97 -18.13
CA VAL A 91 -8.55 -4.61 -17.81
C VAL A 91 -7.98 -3.62 -18.83
N LEU A 92 -8.16 -3.88 -20.11
CA LEU A 92 -7.66 -2.96 -21.15
C LEU A 92 -8.36 -1.60 -21.12
N ALA A 93 -9.70 -1.59 -21.08
CA ALA A 93 -10.47 -0.35 -21.12
C ALA A 93 -10.20 0.53 -19.90
N VAL A 94 -10.33 -0.04 -18.70
CA VAL A 94 -10.14 0.67 -17.43
C VAL A 94 -8.67 0.95 -17.20
N GLY A 95 -7.77 0.02 -17.55
CA GLY A 95 -6.33 0.16 -17.37
C GLY A 95 -5.74 1.32 -18.16
N LEU A 96 -6.12 1.48 -19.44
CA LEU A 96 -5.68 2.60 -20.24
C LEU A 96 -6.19 3.94 -19.71
N ALA A 97 -7.48 4.00 -19.36
CA ALA A 97 -8.07 5.20 -18.80
C ALA A 97 -7.42 5.59 -17.46
N SER A 98 -7.20 4.61 -16.58
CA SER A 98 -6.55 4.84 -15.29
C SER A 98 -5.07 5.21 -15.42
N ALA A 99 -4.36 4.68 -16.41
CA ALA A 99 -2.97 5.06 -16.64
C ALA A 99 -2.83 6.55 -17.02
N ILE A 100 -3.72 7.03 -17.90
CA ILE A 100 -3.78 8.45 -18.27
C ILE A 100 -4.12 9.30 -17.04
N ALA A 101 -5.17 8.93 -16.30
CA ALA A 101 -5.57 9.65 -15.11
C ALA A 101 -4.48 9.66 -14.02
N ALA A 102 -3.75 8.56 -13.85
CA ALA A 102 -2.66 8.46 -12.90
C ALA A 102 -1.49 9.38 -13.24
N TRP A 103 -1.21 9.58 -14.53
CA TRP A 103 -0.18 10.53 -14.95
C TRP A 103 -0.48 11.95 -14.46
N PHE A 104 -1.67 12.45 -14.76
CA PHE A 104 -2.11 13.76 -14.27
C PHE A 104 -2.25 13.82 -12.75
N GLY A 105 -2.73 12.74 -12.13
CA GLY A 105 -2.84 12.62 -10.67
C GLY A 105 -1.48 12.71 -9.96
N SER A 106 -0.43 12.16 -10.55
CA SER A 106 0.94 12.24 -10.02
C SER A 106 1.48 13.67 -10.06
N ASP A 107 1.18 14.43 -11.11
CA ASP A 107 1.59 15.84 -11.19
C ASP A 107 0.82 16.69 -10.18
N LEU A 108 -0.48 16.44 -10.01
CA LEU A 108 -1.30 17.09 -8.98
C LEU A 108 -0.77 16.78 -7.57
N MET A 109 -0.42 15.51 -7.29
CA MET A 109 0.18 15.11 -6.01
C MET A 109 1.45 15.91 -5.69
N ARG A 110 2.29 16.17 -6.70
CA ARG A 110 3.53 16.95 -6.51
C ARG A 110 3.26 18.41 -6.16
N SER A 111 2.18 18.99 -6.67
CA SER A 111 1.79 20.39 -6.41
C SER A 111 1.15 20.60 -5.04
N LEU A 112 0.55 19.56 -4.45
CA LEU A 112 -0.11 19.64 -3.15
C LEU A 112 0.90 19.60 -1.99
N SER A 113 0.55 20.23 -0.85
CA SER A 113 1.34 20.09 0.36
C SER A 113 1.20 18.70 0.99
N ASN A 114 2.21 18.25 1.75
CA ASN A 114 2.15 16.98 2.48
C ASN A 114 0.95 16.92 3.44
N GLN A 115 0.61 18.04 4.08
CA GLN A 115 -0.53 18.12 5.00
C GLN A 115 -1.87 17.96 4.28
N THR A 116 -2.03 18.62 3.13
CA THR A 116 -3.24 18.49 2.29
C THR A 116 -3.41 17.06 1.81
N LEU A 117 -2.32 16.46 1.33
CA LEU A 117 -2.34 15.08 0.85
C LEU A 117 -2.72 14.08 1.96
N THR A 118 -2.17 14.26 3.17
CA THR A 118 -2.52 13.43 4.34
C THR A 118 -3.99 13.57 4.70
N ARG A 119 -4.55 14.79 4.66
CA ARG A 119 -5.97 15.03 4.96
C ARG A 119 -6.89 14.40 3.92
N ILE A 120 -6.59 14.58 2.63
CA ILE A 120 -7.36 13.96 1.53
C ILE A 120 -7.35 12.43 1.69
N PHE A 121 -6.18 11.86 1.94
CA PHE A 121 -6.03 10.41 2.13
C PHE A 121 -6.81 9.91 3.36
N GLY A 122 -6.69 10.61 4.48
CA GLY A 122 -7.43 10.28 5.70
C GLY A 122 -8.95 10.36 5.53
N CYS A 123 -9.45 11.41 4.87
CA CYS A 123 -10.88 11.54 4.56
C CYS A 123 -11.37 10.39 3.65
N ALA A 124 -10.60 10.05 2.62
CA ALA A 124 -10.94 8.94 1.73
C ALA A 124 -11.02 7.61 2.49
N LEU A 125 -10.04 7.33 3.37
CA LEU A 125 -10.03 6.13 4.21
C LEU A 125 -11.26 6.02 5.09
N VAL A 126 -11.65 7.12 5.75
CA VAL A 126 -12.83 7.15 6.63
C VAL A 126 -14.11 6.92 5.83
N LEU A 127 -14.29 7.59 4.69
CA LEU A 127 -15.45 7.43 3.82
C LEU A 127 -15.60 6.00 3.30
N PHE A 128 -14.51 5.40 2.80
CA PHE A 128 -14.52 4.02 2.35
C PHE A 128 -14.76 3.03 3.50
N GLY A 129 -14.15 3.26 4.67
CA GLY A 129 -14.34 2.43 5.85
C GLY A 129 -15.80 2.42 6.34
N ILE A 130 -16.41 3.60 6.47
CA ILE A 130 -17.82 3.72 6.87
C ILE A 130 -18.73 3.02 5.87
N ARG A 131 -18.49 3.24 4.55
CA ARG A 131 -19.32 2.63 3.51
C ARG A 131 -19.24 1.10 3.53
N MET A 132 -18.05 0.53 3.75
CA MET A 132 -17.88 -0.93 3.84
C MET A 132 -18.58 -1.51 5.06
N LEU A 133 -18.51 -0.85 6.22
CA LEU A 133 -19.19 -1.27 7.45
C LEU A 133 -20.72 -1.18 7.32
N TRP A 134 -21.23 -0.25 6.52
CA TRP A 134 -22.69 -0.06 6.40
C TRP A 134 -23.34 -0.93 5.33
N LYS A 135 -22.58 -1.41 4.34
CA LYS A 135 -23.09 -2.27 3.26
C LYS A 135 -22.60 -3.73 3.31
N GLY A 136 -21.69 -4.05 4.22
CA GLY A 136 -21.30 -5.43 4.52
C GLY A 136 -22.27 -6.02 5.51
#